data_152d31eeb62564a8e4c94b4f3c81a2ad
#
_entry.id   152d31eeb62564a8e4c94b4f3c81a2ad
#
_cell.length_a   1.000
_cell.length_b   1.000
_cell.length_c   1.000
_cell.angle_alpha   90.00
_cell.angle_beta   90.00
_cell.angle_gamma   90.00
#
_symmetry.space_group_name_H-M   'P 1'
#
loop_
_entity.id
_entity.type
_entity.pdbx_description
1 polymer ?
#
loop_
_entity_poly.entity_id
_entity_poly.type
_entity_poly.pdbx_seq_one_letter_code
_entity_poly.pdbx_strand_id
1 'polypeptide(L)'
;MTTMSHRKPTTDTLATRGKVAVVVPATNTVVQPEFEAMRPRGVTNHVTRMYLPPRPYVDMEQYRRALDTEEGNLDEALHLVLPCEPHVVAHGHSIHSFRGDRARAAHEQNTLEALCGVPFITPSMAVLAGLEAIGNPKRIAILTPYWPPADTLITEFFTACGYEVIKAHGLKATGPTAVAQITLDEIRAGFKTADDARAEVLIHVGTNLPVSAMTGEIEAAHGKPLIGVNVATYWQALRRIGVADRIDGFGMLLARH
;
A
#
# COMPACT_ATOMS: atom_id res chain seq x y z
N MET A 1 -3.09 24.33 12.87
CA MET A 1 -2.67 22.95 13.15
C MET A 1 -2.31 22.86 14.62
N THR A 2 -3.11 22.18 15.42
CA THR A 2 -2.79 21.93 16.82
C THR A 2 -1.72 20.84 16.85
N THR A 3 -0.55 21.13 17.43
CA THR A 3 0.50 20.14 17.63
C THR A 3 -0.07 18.96 18.42
N MET A 4 -0.11 17.79 17.80
CA MET A 4 -0.45 16.56 18.50
C MET A 4 0.59 16.34 19.60
N SER A 5 0.14 16.07 20.82
CA SER A 5 1.05 15.77 21.94
C SER A 5 1.78 14.46 21.63
N HIS A 6 3.06 14.59 21.26
CA HIS A 6 3.90 13.43 20.94
C HIS A 6 4.25 12.65 22.22
N ARG A 7 3.50 11.60 22.49
CA ARG A 7 3.91 10.62 23.48
C ARG A 7 4.93 9.68 22.84
N LYS A 8 5.97 9.31 23.59
CA LYS A 8 6.95 8.32 23.10
C LYS A 8 6.27 6.97 22.90
N PRO A 9 6.62 6.24 21.82
CA PRO A 9 6.13 4.88 21.62
C PRO A 9 6.41 4.01 22.84
N THR A 10 5.44 3.18 23.22
CA THR A 10 5.58 2.26 24.36
C THR A 10 5.20 0.84 23.98
N THR A 11 5.98 -0.12 24.46
CA THR A 11 5.61 -1.55 24.40
C THR A 11 4.62 -1.89 25.51
N ASP A 12 3.89 -3.01 25.34
CA ASP A 12 2.98 -3.55 26.34
C ASP A 12 3.04 -5.09 26.34
N THR A 13 2.17 -5.74 27.11
CA THR A 13 2.18 -7.20 27.29
C THR A 13 2.01 -7.99 25.98
N LEU A 14 1.26 -7.45 25.01
CA LEU A 14 1.03 -8.09 23.71
C LEU A 14 1.99 -7.54 22.64
N ALA A 15 2.20 -6.22 22.65
CA ALA A 15 3.08 -5.52 21.73
C ALA A 15 4.52 -5.43 22.32
N THR A 16 5.12 -6.56 22.59
CA THR A 16 6.47 -6.61 23.19
C THR A 16 7.57 -6.12 22.25
N ARG A 17 7.28 -6.02 20.95
CA ARG A 17 8.23 -5.60 19.90
C ARG A 17 7.78 -4.35 19.16
N GLY A 18 6.50 -4.00 19.21
CA GLY A 18 6.00 -2.77 18.63
C GLY A 18 4.51 -2.78 18.32
N LYS A 19 3.98 -1.57 18.18
CA LYS A 19 2.61 -1.28 17.77
C LYS A 19 2.66 -0.61 16.41
N VAL A 20 1.86 -1.11 15.47
CA VAL A 20 1.65 -0.52 14.15
C VAL A 20 0.26 0.14 14.15
N ALA A 21 0.20 1.45 14.02
CA ALA A 21 -1.05 2.13 13.69
C ALA A 21 -1.34 1.94 12.22
N VAL A 22 -2.56 1.56 11.87
CA VAL A 22 -2.97 1.31 10.48
C VAL A 22 -4.13 2.22 10.13
N VAL A 23 -3.92 3.12 9.17
CA VAL A 23 -4.95 4.06 8.71
C VAL A 23 -5.50 3.59 7.38
N VAL A 24 -6.81 3.32 7.30
CA VAL A 24 -7.46 2.80 6.09
C VAL A 24 -8.71 3.59 5.74
N PRO A 25 -9.10 3.66 4.44
CA PRO A 25 -10.42 4.16 4.06
C PRO A 25 -11.55 3.36 4.74
N ALA A 26 -12.66 4.02 5.07
CA ALA A 26 -13.83 3.38 5.68
C ALA A 26 -14.39 2.21 4.84
N THR A 27 -14.20 2.27 3.53
CA THR A 27 -14.61 1.23 2.57
C THR A 27 -13.60 0.07 2.43
N ASN A 28 -12.40 0.19 3.02
CA ASN A 28 -11.37 -0.84 2.89
C ASN A 28 -11.62 -2.00 3.85
N THR A 29 -11.70 -3.22 3.32
CA THR A 29 -11.92 -4.46 4.07
C THR A 29 -10.75 -5.44 3.95
N VAL A 30 -9.68 -5.09 3.22
CA VAL A 30 -8.58 -5.99 2.87
C VAL A 30 -7.30 -5.71 3.67
N VAL A 31 -6.92 -4.44 3.86
CA VAL A 31 -5.65 -4.10 4.54
C VAL A 31 -5.56 -4.72 5.93
N GLN A 32 -6.61 -4.58 6.74
CA GLN A 32 -6.58 -5.09 8.12
C GLN A 32 -6.37 -6.62 8.17
N PRO A 33 -7.16 -7.47 7.51
CA PRO A 33 -6.94 -8.91 7.54
C PRO A 33 -5.60 -9.33 6.91
N GLU A 34 -5.13 -8.67 5.85
CA GLU A 34 -3.83 -8.97 5.26
C GLU A 34 -2.67 -8.61 6.21
N PHE A 35 -2.72 -7.45 6.88
CA PHE A 35 -1.71 -7.06 7.86
C PHE A 35 -1.71 -7.99 9.08
N GLU A 36 -2.90 -8.44 9.55
CA GLU A 36 -2.98 -9.44 10.60
C GLU A 36 -2.38 -10.79 10.18
N ALA A 37 -2.59 -11.21 8.93
CA ALA A 37 -2.00 -12.45 8.41
C ALA A 37 -0.46 -12.38 8.31
N MET A 38 0.10 -11.20 8.01
CA MET A 38 1.55 -10.96 7.94
C MET A 38 2.18 -10.62 9.29
N ARG A 39 1.40 -10.49 10.36
CA ARG A 39 1.85 -9.97 11.66
C ARG A 39 2.74 -10.96 12.43
N PRO A 40 4.00 -10.63 12.72
CA PRO A 40 4.85 -11.48 13.56
C PRO A 40 4.43 -11.39 15.04
N ARG A 41 4.79 -12.42 15.80
CA ARG A 41 4.54 -12.45 17.25
C ARG A 41 5.21 -11.27 17.95
N GLY A 42 4.48 -10.65 18.88
CA GLY A 42 4.95 -9.50 19.65
C GLY A 42 4.79 -8.15 18.94
N VAL A 43 4.20 -8.14 17.76
CA VAL A 43 3.72 -6.91 17.08
C VAL A 43 2.20 -6.90 17.17
N THR A 44 1.60 -5.73 17.36
CA THR A 44 0.13 -5.55 17.31
C THR A 44 -0.25 -4.45 16.32
N ASN A 45 -1.37 -4.64 15.63
CA ASN A 45 -1.93 -3.64 14.71
C ASN A 45 -3.13 -2.93 15.36
N HIS A 46 -3.17 -1.61 15.23
CA HIS A 46 -4.24 -0.75 15.75
C HIS A 46 -4.85 0.01 14.59
N VAL A 47 -6.06 -0.36 14.18
CA VAL A 47 -6.68 0.12 12.95
C VAL A 47 -7.62 1.28 13.24
N THR A 48 -7.48 2.35 12.46
CA THR A 48 -8.41 3.48 12.39
C THR A 48 -8.90 3.67 10.96
N ARG A 49 -10.00 4.37 10.79
CA ARG A 49 -10.62 4.56 9.48
C ARG A 49 -10.76 6.02 9.13
N MET A 50 -10.38 6.35 7.89
CA MET A 50 -10.71 7.64 7.26
C MET A 50 -12.07 7.51 6.58
N TYR A 51 -12.94 8.47 6.78
CA TYR A 51 -14.19 8.49 6.03
C TYR A 51 -13.91 8.86 4.57
N LEU A 52 -14.29 7.96 3.68
CA LEU A 52 -14.40 8.18 2.24
C LEU A 52 -15.80 7.73 1.83
N PRO A 53 -16.55 8.54 1.06
CA PRO A 53 -17.92 8.18 0.67
C PRO A 53 -17.90 6.90 -0.22
N PRO A 54 -18.75 5.91 0.08
CA PRO A 54 -18.80 4.65 -0.68
C PRO A 54 -19.60 4.84 -2.00
N ARG A 55 -19.15 5.75 -2.86
CA ARG A 55 -19.85 6.06 -4.10
C ARG A 55 -19.42 5.13 -5.23
N PRO A 56 -20.36 4.55 -6.00
CA PRO A 56 -20.02 3.85 -7.23
C PRO A 56 -19.48 4.83 -8.29
N TYR A 57 -18.56 4.37 -9.10
CA TYR A 57 -18.10 5.13 -10.29
C TYR A 57 -18.93 4.69 -11.49
N VAL A 58 -19.74 5.61 -12.03
CA VAL A 58 -20.63 5.31 -13.15
C VAL A 58 -20.01 5.68 -14.50
N ASP A 59 -19.04 6.59 -14.52
CA ASP A 59 -18.31 7.00 -15.70
C ASP A 59 -16.91 7.54 -15.38
N MET A 60 -16.14 7.81 -16.43
CA MET A 60 -14.74 8.27 -16.34
C MET A 60 -14.60 9.67 -15.76
N GLU A 61 -15.59 10.54 -15.98
CA GLU A 61 -15.55 11.92 -15.47
C GLU A 61 -15.79 11.93 -13.95
N GLN A 62 -16.77 11.17 -13.50
CA GLN A 62 -17.02 11.00 -12.06
C GLN A 62 -15.82 10.40 -11.36
N TYR A 63 -15.18 9.38 -11.95
CA TYR A 63 -13.97 8.78 -11.39
C TYR A 63 -12.84 9.80 -11.29
N ARG A 64 -12.63 10.63 -12.31
CA ARG A 64 -11.61 11.69 -12.31
C ARG A 64 -11.85 12.71 -11.20
N ARG A 65 -13.11 13.16 -11.04
CA ARG A 65 -13.49 14.07 -9.96
C ARG A 65 -13.23 13.46 -8.58
N ALA A 66 -13.53 12.18 -8.39
CA ALA A 66 -13.26 11.48 -7.14
C ALA A 66 -11.76 11.44 -6.83
N LEU A 67 -10.91 11.14 -7.82
CA LEU A 67 -9.46 11.19 -7.67
C LEU A 67 -8.93 12.56 -7.25
N ASP A 68 -9.56 13.63 -7.69
CA ASP A 68 -9.10 15.01 -7.42
C ASP A 68 -9.61 15.55 -6.08
N THR A 69 -10.69 14.99 -5.54
CA THR A 69 -11.40 15.57 -4.37
C THR A 69 -11.47 14.67 -3.15
N GLU A 70 -11.28 13.36 -3.29
CA GLU A 70 -11.49 12.40 -2.21
C GLU A 70 -10.16 12.03 -1.50
N GLU A 71 -9.60 12.96 -0.75
CA GLU A 71 -8.39 12.69 0.04
C GLU A 71 -8.66 12.02 1.40
N GLY A 72 -9.92 12.03 1.86
CA GLY A 72 -10.29 11.53 3.17
C GLY A 72 -9.86 12.46 4.32
N ASN A 73 -10.35 12.19 5.52
CA ASN A 73 -9.97 12.94 6.73
C ASN A 73 -8.85 12.19 7.48
N LEU A 74 -7.62 12.34 6.97
CA LEU A 74 -6.44 11.71 7.57
C LEU A 74 -6.13 12.26 8.97
N ASP A 75 -6.27 13.57 9.18
CA ASP A 75 -5.97 14.21 10.46
C ASP A 75 -6.86 13.66 11.58
N GLU A 76 -8.15 13.48 11.32
CA GLU A 76 -9.08 12.89 12.30
C GLU A 76 -8.73 11.43 12.60
N ALA A 77 -8.42 10.65 11.60
CA ALA A 77 -8.02 9.26 11.76
C ALA A 77 -6.73 9.13 12.58
N LEU A 78 -5.75 10.01 12.34
CA LEU A 78 -4.52 10.08 13.14
C LEU A 78 -4.80 10.47 14.58
N HIS A 79 -5.68 11.46 14.81
CA HIS A 79 -6.08 11.86 16.16
C HIS A 79 -6.67 10.69 16.96
N LEU A 80 -7.39 9.78 16.29
CA LEU A 80 -8.01 8.60 16.93
C LEU A 80 -7.02 7.49 17.23
N VAL A 81 -5.96 7.32 16.42
CA VAL A 81 -5.06 6.17 16.57
C VAL A 81 -3.77 6.49 17.33
N LEU A 82 -3.24 7.71 17.24
CA LEU A 82 -1.99 8.08 17.92
C LEU A 82 -2.02 7.94 19.46
N PRO A 83 -3.18 8.07 20.16
CA PRO A 83 -3.23 7.81 21.60
C PRO A 83 -2.85 6.38 22.03
N CYS A 84 -2.81 5.38 21.12
CA CYS A 84 -2.29 4.06 21.45
C CYS A 84 -0.75 4.01 21.52
N GLU A 85 -0.06 5.13 21.29
CA GLU A 85 1.40 5.29 21.34
C GLU A 85 2.11 4.30 20.40
N PRO A 86 1.78 4.33 19.07
CA PRO A 86 2.35 3.40 18.11
C PRO A 86 3.83 3.71 17.84
N HIS A 87 4.56 2.72 17.36
CA HIS A 87 5.95 2.86 16.93
C HIS A 87 6.08 3.29 15.48
N VAL A 88 5.05 3.07 14.68
CA VAL A 88 4.97 3.41 13.25
C VAL A 88 3.52 3.55 12.84
N VAL A 89 3.25 4.40 11.85
CA VAL A 89 1.96 4.50 11.16
C VAL A 89 2.09 3.92 9.76
N ALA A 90 1.23 2.98 9.39
CA ALA A 90 1.13 2.42 8.04
C ALA A 90 -0.16 2.93 7.36
N HIS A 91 -0.03 3.55 6.19
CA HIS A 91 -1.15 4.13 5.45
C HIS A 91 -1.71 3.14 4.43
N GLY A 92 -2.89 2.65 4.66
CA GLY A 92 -3.60 1.69 3.80
C GLY A 92 -4.47 2.34 2.72
N HIS A 93 -4.04 3.46 2.14
CA HIS A 93 -4.70 4.15 1.03
C HIS A 93 -3.69 4.53 -0.06
N SER A 94 -3.71 3.85 -1.19
CA SER A 94 -2.60 3.89 -2.16
C SER A 94 -2.65 5.03 -3.15
N ILE A 95 -3.80 5.26 -3.81
CA ILE A 95 -3.84 6.03 -5.06
C ILE A 95 -3.26 7.45 -4.94
N HIS A 96 -3.52 8.15 -3.84
CA HIS A 96 -3.08 9.53 -3.66
C HIS A 96 -1.57 9.65 -3.40
N SER A 97 -0.91 8.60 -2.89
CA SER A 97 0.53 8.60 -2.69
C SER A 97 1.34 8.41 -3.98
N PHE A 98 0.71 7.88 -5.06
CA PHE A 98 1.35 7.69 -6.36
C PHE A 98 1.15 8.90 -7.27
N ARG A 99 1.57 10.09 -6.83
CA ARG A 99 1.50 11.35 -7.60
C ARG A 99 2.85 12.03 -7.65
N GLY A 100 3.13 12.68 -8.79
CA GLY A 100 4.38 13.41 -8.99
C GLY A 100 5.58 12.49 -9.13
N ASP A 101 6.61 12.71 -8.32
CA ASP A 101 7.88 11.98 -8.36
C ASP A 101 8.31 11.50 -6.96
N ARG A 102 9.48 10.87 -6.88
CA ARG A 102 10.07 10.41 -5.62
C ARG A 102 10.29 11.54 -4.61
N ALA A 103 10.69 12.72 -5.06
CA ALA A 103 10.97 13.85 -4.16
C ALA A 103 9.68 14.35 -3.50
N ARG A 104 8.58 14.45 -4.28
CA ARG A 104 7.26 14.79 -3.75
C ARG A 104 6.76 13.73 -2.77
N ALA A 105 6.84 12.45 -3.14
CA ALA A 105 6.38 11.34 -2.27
C ALA A 105 7.19 11.30 -0.94
N ALA A 106 8.50 11.51 -1.00
CA ALA A 106 9.35 11.59 0.19
C ALA A 106 9.02 12.82 1.05
N HIS A 107 8.75 13.98 0.44
CA HIS A 107 8.34 15.18 1.16
C HIS A 107 6.99 14.97 1.90
N GLU A 108 6.01 14.37 1.23
CA GLU A 108 4.71 14.02 1.82
C GLU A 108 4.89 13.08 3.02
N GLN A 109 5.65 11.99 2.86
CA GLN A 109 5.93 11.06 3.96
C GLN A 109 6.63 11.74 5.13
N ASN A 110 7.65 12.55 4.89
CA ASN A 110 8.38 13.28 5.94
C ASN A 110 7.49 14.28 6.67
N THR A 111 6.56 14.93 5.97
CA THR A 111 5.57 15.85 6.56
C THR A 111 4.64 15.10 7.51
N LEU A 112 4.17 13.92 7.10
CA LEU A 112 3.32 13.05 7.92
C LEU A 112 4.10 12.45 9.11
N GLU A 113 5.36 12.06 8.93
CA GLU A 113 6.23 11.65 10.03
C GLU A 113 6.40 12.76 11.08
N ALA A 114 6.65 13.99 10.62
CA ALA A 114 6.77 15.14 11.53
C ALA A 114 5.47 15.44 12.27
N LEU A 115 4.32 15.29 11.61
CA LEU A 115 3.00 15.44 12.21
C LEU A 115 2.72 14.37 13.27
N CYS A 116 3.07 13.11 12.99
CA CYS A 116 2.81 11.98 13.90
C CYS A 116 3.86 11.82 15.01
N GLY A 117 5.06 12.36 14.83
CA GLY A 117 6.21 12.16 15.73
C GLY A 117 6.75 10.73 15.77
N VAL A 118 6.31 9.88 14.85
CA VAL A 118 6.77 8.50 14.63
C VAL A 118 6.90 8.25 13.12
N PRO A 119 7.67 7.23 12.70
CA PRO A 119 7.75 6.87 11.28
C PRO A 119 6.35 6.71 10.66
N PHE A 120 6.18 7.25 9.46
CA PHE A 120 4.96 7.13 8.67
C PHE A 120 5.29 6.44 7.35
N ILE A 121 4.56 5.40 6.99
CA ILE A 121 4.80 4.61 5.78
C ILE A 121 3.71 4.92 4.77
N THR A 122 4.08 5.62 3.69
CA THR A 122 3.20 5.81 2.53
C THR A 122 3.34 4.65 1.55
N PRO A 123 2.25 4.20 0.90
CA PRO A 123 2.29 3.08 -0.04
C PRO A 123 3.30 3.25 -1.18
N SER A 124 3.41 4.44 -1.76
CA SER A 124 4.35 4.70 -2.86
C SER A 124 5.80 4.55 -2.43
N MET A 125 6.19 5.12 -1.28
CA MET A 125 7.55 5.00 -0.77
C MET A 125 7.87 3.56 -0.35
N ALA A 126 6.86 2.82 0.16
CA ALA A 126 7.01 1.41 0.49
C ALA A 126 7.27 0.54 -0.74
N VAL A 127 6.53 0.77 -1.83
CA VAL A 127 6.77 0.05 -3.10
C VAL A 127 8.14 0.37 -3.67
N LEU A 128 8.57 1.64 -3.65
CA LEU A 128 9.92 2.03 -4.10
C LEU A 128 11.01 1.37 -3.24
N ALA A 129 10.85 1.34 -1.93
CA ALA A 129 11.77 0.65 -1.03
C ALA A 129 11.80 -0.87 -1.25
N GLY A 130 10.64 -1.48 -1.54
CA GLY A 130 10.54 -2.89 -1.91
C GLY A 130 11.28 -3.21 -3.20
N LEU A 131 11.15 -2.36 -4.23
CA LEU A 131 11.89 -2.49 -5.48
C LEU A 131 13.40 -2.39 -5.24
N GLU A 132 13.85 -1.44 -4.42
CA GLU A 132 15.27 -1.29 -4.06
C GLU A 132 15.80 -2.54 -3.31
N ALA A 133 15.03 -3.09 -2.38
CA ALA A 133 15.41 -4.27 -1.61
C ALA A 133 15.64 -5.51 -2.49
N ILE A 134 14.87 -5.67 -3.58
CA ILE A 134 15.01 -6.81 -4.51
C ILE A 134 16.01 -6.56 -5.65
N GLY A 135 16.84 -5.52 -5.58
CA GLY A 135 17.86 -5.23 -6.59
C GLY A 135 17.47 -4.15 -7.60
N ASN A 136 16.38 -3.44 -7.36
CA ASN A 136 15.93 -2.28 -8.13
C ASN A 136 15.73 -2.54 -9.64
N PRO A 137 14.98 -3.58 -10.03
CA PRO A 137 14.66 -3.86 -11.43
C PRO A 137 13.96 -2.64 -12.05
N LYS A 138 14.27 -2.33 -13.31
CA LYS A 138 13.83 -1.07 -13.93
C LYS A 138 12.62 -1.20 -14.85
N ARG A 139 12.40 -2.37 -15.41
CA ARG A 139 11.27 -2.64 -16.28
C ARG A 139 10.15 -3.30 -15.50
N ILE A 140 9.04 -2.59 -15.32
CA ILE A 140 7.93 -2.98 -14.45
C ILE A 140 6.65 -3.21 -15.25
N ALA A 141 5.82 -4.15 -14.79
CA ALA A 141 4.44 -4.31 -15.24
C ALA A 141 3.50 -4.17 -14.05
N ILE A 142 2.38 -3.48 -14.24
CA ILE A 142 1.53 -3.02 -13.14
C ILE A 142 0.10 -3.56 -13.27
N LEU A 143 -0.42 -4.16 -12.20
CA LEU A 143 -1.84 -4.45 -12.04
C LEU A 143 -2.47 -3.49 -11.03
N THR A 144 -3.63 -2.95 -11.36
CA THR A 144 -4.45 -2.12 -10.48
C THR A 144 -5.91 -2.56 -10.49
N PRO A 145 -6.72 -2.22 -9.47
CA PRO A 145 -8.17 -2.37 -9.56
C PRO A 145 -8.84 -1.16 -10.26
N TYR A 146 -8.08 -0.19 -10.74
CA TYR A 146 -8.56 1.14 -11.10
C TYR A 146 -8.99 1.27 -12.56
N TRP A 147 -9.47 2.46 -12.89
CA TRP A 147 -9.79 2.91 -14.23
C TRP A 147 -8.61 3.68 -14.84
N PRO A 148 -8.54 3.82 -16.18
CA PRO A 148 -7.38 4.41 -16.86
C PRO A 148 -6.84 5.74 -16.32
N PRO A 149 -7.65 6.71 -15.80
CA PRO A 149 -7.06 7.93 -15.22
C PRO A 149 -6.13 7.67 -14.05
N ALA A 150 -6.45 6.69 -13.17
CA ALA A 150 -5.55 6.31 -12.08
C ALA A 150 -4.36 5.50 -12.57
N ASP A 151 -4.56 4.62 -13.55
CA ASP A 151 -3.46 3.88 -14.18
C ASP A 151 -2.45 4.84 -14.83
N THR A 152 -2.92 5.92 -15.44
CA THR A 152 -2.07 6.98 -16.00
C THR A 152 -1.24 7.66 -14.90
N LEU A 153 -1.88 8.09 -13.80
CA LEU A 153 -1.17 8.72 -12.67
C LEU A 153 -0.09 7.81 -12.09
N ILE A 154 -0.40 6.53 -11.91
CA ILE A 154 0.54 5.53 -11.39
C ILE A 154 1.70 5.32 -12.38
N THR A 155 1.41 5.24 -13.67
CA THR A 155 2.42 5.11 -14.74
C THR A 155 3.35 6.32 -14.76
N GLU A 156 2.79 7.52 -14.71
CA GLU A 156 3.55 8.78 -14.66
C GLU A 156 4.45 8.84 -13.43
N PHE A 157 3.94 8.45 -12.26
CA PHE A 157 4.73 8.38 -11.01
C PHE A 157 5.95 7.47 -11.15
N PHE A 158 5.77 6.23 -11.60
CA PHE A 158 6.90 5.29 -11.75
C PHE A 158 7.88 5.76 -12.81
N THR A 159 7.39 6.32 -13.93
CA THR A 159 8.24 6.91 -14.98
C THR A 159 9.08 8.07 -14.43
N ALA A 160 8.47 8.97 -13.66
CA ALA A 160 9.18 10.08 -13.00
C ALA A 160 10.19 9.58 -11.94
N CYS A 161 9.95 8.41 -11.35
CA CYS A 161 10.90 7.74 -10.44
C CYS A 161 12.03 6.97 -11.16
N GLY A 162 12.08 7.00 -12.49
CA GLY A 162 13.14 6.36 -13.29
C GLY A 162 12.92 4.88 -13.56
N TYR A 163 11.65 4.43 -13.61
CA TYR A 163 11.26 3.10 -14.04
C TYR A 163 10.64 3.14 -15.45
N GLU A 164 10.85 2.09 -16.21
CA GLU A 164 10.17 1.85 -17.49
C GLU A 164 8.91 1.02 -17.24
N VAL A 165 7.74 1.64 -17.37
CA VAL A 165 6.47 0.96 -17.28
C VAL A 165 6.16 0.28 -18.61
N ILE A 166 6.42 -1.03 -18.69
CA ILE A 166 6.19 -1.83 -19.91
C ILE A 166 4.70 -1.97 -20.19
N LYS A 167 3.90 -2.18 -19.13
CA LYS A 167 2.46 -2.32 -19.23
C LYS A 167 1.78 -1.98 -17.91
N ALA A 168 0.63 -1.32 -17.98
CA ALA A 168 -0.28 -1.15 -16.87
C ALA A 168 -1.66 -1.69 -17.27
N HIS A 169 -2.29 -2.45 -16.37
CA HIS A 169 -3.62 -3.03 -16.58
C HIS A 169 -4.51 -2.76 -15.38
N GLY A 170 -5.65 -2.09 -15.60
CA GLY A 170 -6.66 -1.79 -14.59
C GLY A 170 -7.87 -2.71 -14.70
N LEU A 171 -8.33 -3.29 -13.59
CA LEU A 171 -9.50 -4.17 -13.51
C LEU A 171 -10.84 -3.40 -13.51
N LYS A 172 -10.80 -2.07 -13.45
CA LYS A 172 -11.96 -1.16 -13.59
C LYS A 172 -13.09 -1.43 -12.60
N ALA A 173 -12.74 -1.62 -11.33
CA ALA A 173 -13.74 -1.77 -10.27
C ALA A 173 -14.76 -0.63 -10.27
N THR A 174 -16.01 -0.95 -10.04
CA THR A 174 -17.13 0.00 -10.12
C THR A 174 -17.30 0.90 -8.91
N GLY A 175 -16.43 0.78 -7.91
CA GLY A 175 -16.43 1.62 -6.71
C GLY A 175 -15.43 1.12 -5.66
N PRO A 176 -15.20 1.91 -4.59
CA PRO A 176 -14.18 1.57 -3.59
C PRO A 176 -14.42 0.22 -2.90
N THR A 177 -15.68 -0.13 -2.60
CA THR A 177 -16.06 -1.42 -2.01
C THR A 177 -16.00 -2.56 -3.01
N ALA A 178 -16.31 -2.31 -4.29
CA ALA A 178 -16.27 -3.29 -5.36
C ALA A 178 -14.86 -3.82 -5.63
N VAL A 179 -13.81 -3.07 -5.27
CA VAL A 179 -12.42 -3.54 -5.37
C VAL A 179 -12.21 -4.83 -4.58
N ALA A 180 -12.72 -4.94 -3.36
CA ALA A 180 -12.61 -6.14 -2.54
C ALA A 180 -13.48 -7.31 -3.02
N GLN A 181 -14.40 -7.07 -3.95
CA GLN A 181 -15.30 -8.09 -4.52
C GLN A 181 -14.72 -8.73 -5.78
N ILE A 182 -13.62 -8.19 -6.32
CA ILE A 182 -12.91 -8.80 -7.45
C ILE A 182 -12.42 -10.17 -7.02
N THR A 183 -12.78 -11.19 -7.77
CA THR A 183 -12.46 -12.58 -7.46
C THR A 183 -10.97 -12.90 -7.65
N LEU A 184 -10.48 -13.93 -6.97
CA LEU A 184 -9.09 -14.38 -7.11
C LEU A 184 -8.77 -14.80 -8.55
N ASP A 185 -9.76 -15.34 -9.30
CA ASP A 185 -9.57 -15.72 -10.71
C ASP A 185 -9.46 -14.50 -11.61
N GLU A 186 -10.22 -13.44 -11.36
CA GLU A 186 -10.07 -12.15 -12.07
C GLU A 186 -8.71 -11.52 -11.77
N ILE A 187 -8.21 -11.63 -10.54
CA ILE A 187 -6.87 -11.15 -10.17
C ILE A 187 -5.80 -11.93 -10.93
N ARG A 188 -5.88 -13.28 -10.99
CA ARG A 188 -4.97 -14.12 -11.80
C ARG A 188 -4.99 -13.74 -13.26
N ALA A 189 -6.18 -13.59 -13.84
CA ALA A 189 -6.35 -13.17 -15.23
C ALA A 189 -5.79 -11.76 -15.47
N GLY A 190 -5.97 -10.87 -14.49
CA GLY A 190 -5.41 -9.51 -14.49
C GLY A 190 -3.88 -9.51 -14.55
N PHE A 191 -3.22 -10.30 -13.70
CA PHE A 191 -1.76 -10.44 -13.76
C PHE A 191 -1.28 -11.05 -15.07
N LYS A 192 -1.94 -12.07 -15.59
CA LYS A 192 -1.64 -12.63 -16.91
C LYS A 192 -1.77 -11.58 -18.03
N THR A 193 -2.76 -10.67 -17.91
CA THR A 193 -2.94 -9.58 -18.86
C THR A 193 -1.90 -8.48 -18.67
N ALA A 194 -1.56 -8.13 -17.43
CA ALA A 194 -0.58 -7.09 -17.13
C ALA A 194 0.85 -7.50 -17.47
N ASP A 195 1.19 -8.78 -17.33
CA ASP A 195 2.54 -9.28 -17.56
C ASP A 195 2.98 -9.10 -19.03
N ASP A 196 4.28 -8.93 -19.19
CA ASP A 196 4.98 -8.84 -20.49
C ASP A 196 6.38 -9.44 -20.33
N ALA A 197 6.87 -10.14 -21.37
CA ALA A 197 8.18 -10.80 -21.33
C ALA A 197 9.35 -9.83 -21.04
N ARG A 198 9.20 -8.55 -21.36
CA ARG A 198 10.20 -7.51 -21.11
C ARG A 198 10.23 -7.03 -19.66
N ALA A 199 9.15 -7.20 -18.91
CA ALA A 199 9.08 -6.78 -17.51
C ALA A 199 9.94 -7.70 -16.63
N GLU A 200 10.65 -7.11 -15.69
CA GLU A 200 11.52 -7.79 -14.72
C GLU A 200 10.81 -8.08 -13.40
N VAL A 201 9.77 -7.28 -13.10
CA VAL A 201 9.00 -7.35 -11.86
C VAL A 201 7.56 -6.99 -12.13
N LEU A 202 6.66 -7.64 -11.40
CA LEU A 202 5.26 -7.28 -11.33
C LEU A 202 5.01 -6.36 -10.15
N ILE A 203 4.14 -5.39 -10.31
CA ILE A 203 3.71 -4.47 -9.24
C ILE A 203 2.20 -4.53 -9.13
N HIS A 204 1.71 -4.56 -7.91
CA HIS A 204 0.30 -4.37 -7.61
C HIS A 204 0.10 -3.06 -6.84
N VAL A 205 -0.79 -2.20 -7.33
CA VAL A 205 -1.21 -0.96 -6.66
C VAL A 205 -2.73 -0.96 -6.48
N GLY A 206 -3.19 -0.98 -5.24
CA GLY A 206 -4.62 -1.00 -4.90
C GLY A 206 -4.89 -1.69 -3.56
N THR A 207 -4.84 -0.95 -2.46
CA THR A 207 -4.85 -1.51 -1.09
C THR A 207 -6.09 -2.33 -0.72
N ASN A 208 -7.23 -2.15 -1.42
CA ASN A 208 -8.43 -2.93 -1.19
C ASN A 208 -8.57 -4.15 -2.12
N LEU A 209 -7.57 -4.47 -2.97
CA LEU A 209 -7.55 -5.70 -3.77
C LEU A 209 -6.79 -6.80 -2.99
N PRO A 210 -7.38 -7.99 -2.75
CA PRO A 210 -6.79 -9.02 -1.91
C PRO A 210 -5.71 -9.81 -2.65
N VAL A 211 -4.46 -9.33 -2.63
CA VAL A 211 -3.33 -9.90 -3.37
C VAL A 211 -2.28 -10.54 -2.46
N SER A 212 -2.17 -10.13 -1.19
CA SER A 212 -1.02 -10.50 -0.36
C SER A 212 -0.83 -12.02 -0.22
N ALA A 213 -1.90 -12.77 0.02
CA ALA A 213 -1.83 -14.23 0.14
C ALA A 213 -1.58 -14.95 -1.20
N MET A 214 -1.78 -14.27 -2.33
CA MET A 214 -1.55 -14.81 -3.67
C MET A 214 -0.13 -14.50 -4.19
N THR A 215 0.64 -13.66 -3.49
CA THR A 215 1.92 -13.14 -4.00
C THR A 215 2.86 -14.28 -4.42
N GLY A 216 3.06 -15.29 -3.58
CA GLY A 216 3.93 -16.44 -3.92
C GLY A 216 3.42 -17.27 -5.10
N GLU A 217 2.10 -17.44 -5.24
CA GLU A 217 1.48 -18.14 -6.40
C GLU A 217 1.74 -17.36 -7.70
N ILE A 218 1.53 -16.04 -7.68
CA ILE A 218 1.75 -15.18 -8.86
C ILE A 218 3.24 -15.13 -9.22
N GLU A 219 4.14 -15.02 -8.25
CA GLU A 219 5.59 -15.08 -8.49
C GLU A 219 6.00 -16.40 -9.18
N ALA A 220 5.48 -17.53 -8.69
CA ALA A 220 5.75 -18.84 -9.28
C ALA A 220 5.18 -18.98 -10.69
N ALA A 221 3.96 -18.51 -10.93
CA ALA A 221 3.29 -18.60 -12.23
C ALA A 221 3.95 -17.74 -13.32
N HIS A 222 4.53 -16.59 -12.94
CA HIS A 222 5.13 -15.64 -13.88
C HIS A 222 6.66 -15.69 -13.93
N GLY A 223 7.30 -16.40 -12.99
CA GLY A 223 8.76 -16.46 -12.87
C GLY A 223 9.41 -15.10 -12.53
N LYS A 224 8.69 -14.20 -11.89
CA LYS A 224 9.10 -12.82 -11.59
C LYS A 224 8.72 -12.45 -10.16
N PRO A 225 9.48 -11.57 -9.49
CA PRO A 225 9.05 -10.97 -8.23
C PRO A 225 7.73 -10.21 -8.37
N LEU A 226 6.93 -10.17 -7.31
CA LEU A 226 5.76 -9.32 -7.20
C LEU A 226 5.88 -8.38 -5.98
N ILE A 227 5.90 -7.09 -6.23
CA ILE A 227 5.78 -6.08 -5.17
C ILE A 227 4.32 -5.67 -5.02
N GLY A 228 3.62 -6.32 -4.10
CA GLY A 228 2.26 -5.95 -3.70
C GLY A 228 2.26 -4.77 -2.73
N VAL A 229 1.41 -3.78 -2.96
CA VAL A 229 1.39 -2.54 -2.16
C VAL A 229 1.19 -2.80 -0.67
N ASN A 230 0.30 -3.72 -0.27
CA ASN A 230 0.05 -4.04 1.13
C ASN A 230 1.24 -4.78 1.75
N VAL A 231 1.83 -5.73 1.02
CA VAL A 231 3.03 -6.46 1.45
C VAL A 231 4.19 -5.47 1.66
N ALA A 232 4.44 -4.59 0.70
CA ALA A 232 5.52 -3.60 0.79
C ALA A 232 5.30 -2.62 1.96
N THR A 233 4.06 -2.13 2.13
CA THR A 233 3.74 -1.18 3.21
C THR A 233 3.94 -1.81 4.59
N TYR A 234 3.47 -3.04 4.78
CA TYR A 234 3.62 -3.72 6.06
C TYR A 234 5.07 -4.15 6.31
N TRP A 235 5.76 -4.67 5.29
CA TRP A 235 7.19 -4.98 5.35
C TRP A 235 8.01 -3.77 5.78
N GLN A 236 7.82 -2.62 5.13
CA GLN A 236 8.56 -1.41 5.48
C GLN A 236 8.21 -0.92 6.89
N ALA A 237 6.95 -1.00 7.32
CA ALA A 237 6.54 -0.65 8.68
C ALA A 237 7.28 -1.51 9.71
N LEU A 238 7.36 -2.82 9.51
CA LEU A 238 8.12 -3.72 10.38
C LEU A 238 9.62 -3.37 10.41
N ARG A 239 10.24 -3.11 9.25
CA ARG A 239 11.67 -2.75 9.16
C ARG A 239 11.98 -1.42 9.85
N ARG A 240 11.09 -0.44 9.78
CA ARG A 240 11.24 0.87 10.44
C ARG A 240 11.20 0.79 11.98
N ILE A 241 10.60 -0.23 12.55
CA ILE A 241 10.59 -0.49 14.01
C ILE A 241 11.59 -1.56 14.43
N GLY A 242 12.52 -1.97 13.55
CA GLY A 242 13.56 -2.93 13.85
C GLY A 242 13.12 -4.41 13.87
N VAL A 243 11.93 -4.71 13.37
CA VAL A 243 11.42 -6.09 13.24
C VAL A 243 11.89 -6.66 11.91
N ALA A 244 12.85 -7.57 11.95
CA ALA A 244 13.51 -8.16 10.78
C ALA A 244 13.04 -9.59 10.46
N ASP A 245 11.89 -10.01 10.98
CA ASP A 245 11.32 -11.35 10.73
C ASP A 245 11.12 -11.59 9.24
N ARG A 246 11.46 -12.80 8.82
CA ARG A 246 11.16 -13.34 7.51
C ARG A 246 9.83 -14.07 7.60
N ILE A 247 8.88 -13.73 6.75
CA ILE A 247 7.51 -14.22 6.81
C ILE A 247 7.19 -14.87 5.46
N ASP A 248 7.01 -16.18 5.47
CA ASP A 248 6.70 -16.97 4.29
C ASP A 248 5.22 -16.83 3.88
N GLY A 249 4.90 -17.14 2.62
CA GLY A 249 3.54 -17.14 2.10
C GLY A 249 3.09 -15.82 1.47
N PHE A 250 3.91 -14.74 1.59
CA PHE A 250 3.57 -13.40 1.09
C PHE A 250 4.58 -12.88 0.06
N GLY A 251 5.25 -13.80 -0.65
CA GLY A 251 6.21 -13.49 -1.71
C GLY A 251 7.61 -13.20 -1.22
N MET A 252 8.49 -12.97 -2.17
CA MET A 252 9.95 -12.87 -1.96
C MET A 252 10.33 -11.70 -1.05
N LEU A 253 9.63 -10.57 -1.12
CA LEU A 253 9.98 -9.39 -0.32
C LEU A 253 9.94 -9.69 1.18
N LEU A 254 8.84 -10.24 1.70
CA LEU A 254 8.72 -10.59 3.12
C LEU A 254 9.54 -11.83 3.52
N ALA A 255 9.73 -12.78 2.61
CA ALA A 255 10.44 -14.02 2.89
C ALA A 255 11.97 -13.86 2.92
N ARG A 256 12.54 -12.85 2.24
CA ARG A 256 13.99 -12.74 2.06
C ARG A 256 14.61 -11.42 2.53
N HIS A 257 13.83 -10.36 2.58
CA HIS A 257 14.29 -9.00 2.87
C HIS A 257 13.60 -8.43 4.12
#